data_41cce3fb6ab3b473772234df0d4a937d
#
_entry.id   41cce3fb6ab3b473772234df0d4a937d
#
_cell.length_a   1.000
_cell.length_b   1.000
_cell.length_c   1.000
_cell.angle_alpha   90.00
_cell.angle_beta   90.00
_cell.angle_gamma   90.00
#
_symmetry.space_group_name_H-M   'P 1'
#
loop_
_entity.id
_entity.type
_entity.pdbx_description
1 polymer ?
#
loop_
_entity_poly.entity_id
_entity_poly.type
_entity_poly.pdbx_seq_one_letter_code
_entity_poly.pdbx_strand_id
1 'polypeptide(L)'
;MSRRPNMLLTCAAIALGVLAPFAFGQHAAKLPKLNPNMTPTKDPDTEVGARLKAAIDSVKSKADSNAASASKANGQELQTFTYQVTSTRDGNVYSGQIVGKSPFSDPQGKTSVATHLIPLVIVTNSVFTGVNSAGAIQTAPGVTVFDPTVTDSCLSAPNNVPLRLVQQSPILQPFDFNFGGTDMGTVQTTDAFQRGNFSQLISHGQNANGITYEVVLDPVTTAPKIVVNIPAADGVAYPSDAFTGGCPTGKFAIVDIAVYEPAIINLFTQLGSQGVNPSTFPLYLLHNVVECEGNTPGCATNLNDCCILGFHDASGAQTFGTADFDTSGIFGTGVQDVSAMSHEVAEWMNDPFGNNPVPAWGHIGQVSGCQNNLEVGDPLSGTLAPPIFNPQNRFTYHMQELAFFSWFYGAPSVGVNNWFSDNATFLTDAGPVCTP
;
A
#
# COMPACT_ATOMS: atom_id res chain seq x y z
N MET A 1 -82.41 -5.68 58.94
CA MET A 1 -83.04 -5.42 57.65
C MET A 1 -82.25 -4.27 56.98
N SER A 2 -81.32 -4.53 56.09
CA SER A 2 -80.50 -3.52 55.47
C SER A 2 -80.49 -3.78 53.99
N ARG A 3 -80.95 -2.82 53.23
CA ARG A 3 -80.96 -2.83 51.77
C ARG A 3 -79.59 -2.29 51.27
N ARG A 4 -78.91 -3.01 50.40
CA ARG A 4 -77.78 -2.56 49.67
C ARG A 4 -78.23 -1.89 48.37
N PRO A 5 -77.64 -0.80 47.95
CA PRO A 5 -77.82 -0.30 46.58
C PRO A 5 -76.80 -0.92 45.62
N ASN A 6 -77.28 -1.29 44.44
CA ASN A 6 -76.49 -1.76 43.32
C ASN A 6 -75.68 -0.61 42.71
N MET A 7 -74.38 -0.83 42.51
CA MET A 7 -73.51 0.08 41.82
C MET A 7 -73.24 -0.54 40.42
N LEU A 8 -73.78 0.10 39.40
CA LEU A 8 -73.47 -0.22 38.01
C LEU A 8 -72.01 0.17 37.71
N LEU A 9 -71.21 -0.81 37.35
CA LEU A 9 -69.87 -0.61 36.77
C LEU A 9 -70.01 -0.54 35.26
N THR A 10 -69.78 0.64 34.71
CA THR A 10 -69.58 0.84 33.25
C THR A 10 -68.16 0.47 32.87
N CYS A 11 -68.03 -0.65 32.15
CA CYS A 11 -66.73 -1.01 31.51
C CYS A 11 -66.51 -0.17 30.27
N ALA A 12 -65.56 0.78 30.33
CA ALA A 12 -65.02 1.42 29.16
C ALA A 12 -63.97 0.49 28.54
N ALA A 13 -64.26 -0.03 27.36
CA ALA A 13 -63.28 -0.79 26.55
C ALA A 13 -62.23 0.18 25.91
N ILE A 14 -61.04 0.15 26.48
CA ILE A 14 -59.87 0.81 25.83
C ILE A 14 -59.37 -0.14 24.74
N ALA A 15 -59.62 0.21 23.49
CA ALA A 15 -58.99 -0.46 22.35
C ALA A 15 -57.51 -0.06 22.32
N LEU A 16 -56.62 -0.94 22.78
CA LEU A 16 -55.21 -0.85 22.52
C LEU A 16 -54.97 -1.22 21.03
N GLY A 17 -54.81 -0.19 20.21
CA GLY A 17 -54.26 -0.38 18.88
C GLY A 17 -52.79 -0.83 18.98
N VAL A 18 -52.53 -2.11 18.72
CA VAL A 18 -51.19 -2.63 18.52
C VAL A 18 -50.66 -2.04 17.18
N LEU A 19 -49.92 -0.96 17.29
CA LEU A 19 -49.07 -0.51 16.19
C LEU A 19 -47.95 -1.55 16.06
N ALA A 20 -48.09 -2.47 15.11
CA ALA A 20 -47.00 -3.30 14.65
C ALA A 20 -45.93 -2.36 14.08
N PRO A 21 -44.65 -2.48 14.49
CA PRO A 21 -43.60 -1.79 13.79
C PRO A 21 -43.49 -2.40 12.40
N PHE A 22 -43.88 -1.65 11.40
CA PHE A 22 -43.46 -1.97 10.03
C PHE A 22 -41.92 -1.84 9.99
N ALA A 23 -41.24 -2.96 10.20
CA ALA A 23 -39.86 -3.12 9.86
C ALA A 23 -39.77 -3.08 8.33
N PHE A 24 -39.67 -1.89 7.77
CA PHE A 24 -39.12 -1.73 6.43
C PHE A 24 -37.67 -2.12 6.52
N GLY A 25 -37.39 -3.38 6.28
CA GLY A 25 -36.07 -3.84 5.91
C GLY A 25 -35.72 -3.25 4.52
N GLN A 26 -35.40 -1.96 4.50
CA GLN A 26 -34.63 -1.42 3.40
C GLN A 26 -33.27 -2.08 3.53
N HIS A 27 -33.00 -3.09 2.69
CA HIS A 27 -31.64 -3.44 2.37
C HIS A 27 -31.02 -2.16 1.77
N ALA A 28 -30.30 -1.41 2.60
CA ALA A 28 -29.52 -0.28 2.11
C ALA A 28 -28.65 -0.80 0.97
N ALA A 29 -28.77 -0.17 -0.20
CA ALA A 29 -27.95 -0.55 -1.34
C ALA A 29 -26.49 -0.48 -0.90
N LYS A 30 -25.74 -1.58 -1.09
CA LYS A 30 -24.33 -1.62 -0.74
C LYS A 30 -23.57 -0.67 -1.66
N LEU A 31 -22.54 -0.05 -1.13
CA LEU A 31 -21.57 0.68 -1.90
C LEU A 31 -20.87 -0.27 -2.90
N PRO A 32 -20.45 0.21 -4.08
CA PRO A 32 -19.71 -0.62 -5.05
C PRO A 32 -18.40 -1.11 -4.42
N LYS A 33 -17.79 -2.12 -5.03
CA LYS A 33 -16.39 -2.44 -4.77
C LYS A 33 -15.55 -1.23 -5.13
N LEU A 34 -14.49 -0.98 -4.36
CA LEU A 34 -13.54 0.06 -4.69
C LEU A 34 -12.53 -0.44 -5.73
N ASN A 35 -12.08 0.47 -6.55
CA ASN A 35 -10.99 0.22 -7.48
C ASN A 35 -9.67 0.68 -6.83
N PRO A 36 -8.64 -0.16 -6.72
CA PRO A 36 -7.36 0.22 -6.11
C PRO A 36 -6.49 1.10 -7.02
N ASN A 37 -7.04 1.83 -7.94
CA ASN A 37 -6.35 2.34 -9.12
C ASN A 37 -6.03 3.84 -9.04
N MET A 38 -5.59 4.35 -7.89
CA MET A 38 -5.15 5.74 -7.81
C MET A 38 -3.74 5.82 -7.24
N THR A 39 -2.79 6.17 -8.09
CA THR A 39 -1.47 6.63 -7.65
C THR A 39 -1.58 8.08 -7.20
N PRO A 40 -0.90 8.48 -6.10
CA PRO A 40 -0.88 9.87 -5.66
C PRO A 40 -0.43 10.77 -6.79
N THR A 41 -1.23 11.79 -7.11
CA THR A 41 -0.77 12.76 -8.10
C THR A 41 0.21 13.72 -7.44
N LYS A 42 1.46 13.67 -7.88
CA LYS A 42 2.51 14.62 -7.48
C LYS A 42 2.65 15.79 -8.47
N ASP A 43 1.73 15.89 -9.44
CA ASP A 43 1.74 16.98 -10.39
C ASP A 43 1.37 18.31 -9.70
N PRO A 44 2.32 19.24 -9.58
CA PRO A 44 2.10 20.52 -8.90
C PRO A 44 1.14 21.45 -9.64
N ASP A 45 0.84 21.17 -10.90
CA ASP A 45 -0.05 22.01 -11.72
C ASP A 45 -1.53 21.67 -11.49
N THR A 46 -1.84 20.57 -10.81
CA THR A 46 -3.21 20.26 -10.38
C THR A 46 -3.51 20.92 -9.03
N GLU A 47 -4.78 21.25 -8.77
CA GLU A 47 -5.19 21.78 -7.46
C GLU A 47 -4.88 20.80 -6.32
N VAL A 48 -5.09 19.52 -6.56
CA VAL A 48 -4.78 18.42 -5.63
C VAL A 48 -3.28 18.33 -5.38
N GLY A 49 -2.48 18.22 -6.45
CA GLY A 49 -1.03 18.17 -6.35
C GLY A 49 -0.44 19.41 -5.66
N ALA A 50 -0.97 20.61 -5.94
CA ALA A 50 -0.55 21.83 -5.27
C ALA A 50 -0.87 21.82 -3.76
N ARG A 51 -2.05 21.33 -3.37
CA ARG A 51 -2.45 21.19 -1.96
C ARG A 51 -1.58 20.17 -1.23
N LEU A 52 -1.41 18.99 -1.80
CA LEU A 52 -0.56 17.94 -1.25
C LEU A 52 0.89 18.42 -1.14
N LYS A 53 1.43 19.01 -2.21
CA LYS A 53 2.78 19.58 -2.21
C LYS A 53 2.96 20.63 -1.14
N ALA A 54 2.02 21.58 -0.97
CA ALA A 54 2.12 22.60 0.07
C ALA A 54 2.12 22.00 1.48
N ALA A 55 1.32 20.98 1.72
CA ALA A 55 1.29 20.25 2.99
C ALA A 55 2.62 19.55 3.27
N ILE A 56 3.17 18.84 2.29
CA ILE A 56 4.44 18.13 2.38
C ILE A 56 5.61 19.11 2.53
N ASP A 57 5.70 20.15 1.70
CA ASP A 57 6.80 21.14 1.77
C ASP A 57 6.88 21.82 3.13
N SER A 58 5.73 22.06 3.77
CA SER A 58 5.68 22.65 5.12
C SER A 58 6.37 21.78 6.19
N VAL A 59 6.40 20.47 5.98
CA VAL A 59 6.98 19.47 6.88
C VAL A 59 8.39 19.09 6.43
N LYS A 60 8.61 18.86 5.15
CA LYS A 60 9.93 18.48 4.58
C LYS A 60 11.01 19.51 4.93
N SER A 61 10.70 20.80 4.88
CA SER A 61 11.69 21.85 5.25
C SER A 61 12.26 21.71 6.67
N LYS A 62 11.52 21.10 7.58
CA LYS A 62 11.95 20.80 8.95
C LYS A 62 12.68 19.45 9.03
N ALA A 63 12.18 18.44 8.32
CA ALA A 63 12.76 17.10 8.29
C ALA A 63 14.12 17.10 7.57
N ASP A 64 14.24 17.79 6.43
CA ASP A 64 15.46 17.86 5.63
C ASP A 64 16.62 18.53 6.40
N SER A 65 16.34 19.56 7.20
CA SER A 65 17.37 20.18 8.04
C SER A 65 17.92 19.20 9.08
N ASN A 66 17.12 18.30 9.59
CA ASN A 66 17.51 17.28 10.56
C ASN A 66 18.20 16.09 9.87
N ALA A 67 17.66 15.58 8.75
CA ALA A 67 18.21 14.47 7.99
C ALA A 67 19.57 14.81 7.36
N ALA A 68 19.70 15.99 6.72
CA ALA A 68 20.96 16.46 6.16
C ALA A 68 22.05 16.68 7.22
N SER A 69 21.67 17.10 8.43
CA SER A 69 22.61 17.23 9.55
C SER A 69 23.05 15.88 10.09
N ALA A 70 22.14 14.91 10.19
CA ALA A 70 22.43 13.54 10.62
C ALA A 70 23.28 12.76 9.60
N SER A 71 22.96 12.86 8.31
CA SER A 71 23.68 12.23 7.19
C SER A 71 25.13 12.74 7.11
N LYS A 72 25.33 14.07 7.16
CA LYS A 72 26.66 14.67 7.17
C LYS A 72 27.49 14.29 8.40
N ALA A 73 26.83 14.10 9.54
CA ALA A 73 27.52 13.76 10.79
C ALA A 73 28.01 12.30 10.84
N ASN A 74 27.31 11.37 10.15
CA ASN A 74 27.52 9.92 10.30
C ASN A 74 27.99 9.20 9.01
N GLY A 75 27.97 9.86 7.84
CA GLY A 75 28.33 9.23 6.56
C GLY A 75 27.42 8.05 6.17
N GLN A 76 26.17 8.04 6.68
CA GLN A 76 25.22 6.97 6.45
C GLN A 76 24.29 7.38 5.33
N GLU A 77 24.39 6.70 4.20
CA GLU A 77 23.52 6.86 3.04
C GLU A 77 22.99 5.49 2.60
N LEU A 78 21.81 5.48 1.99
CA LEU A 78 21.25 4.29 1.36
C LEU A 78 22.21 3.81 0.27
N GLN A 79 22.54 2.51 0.28
CA GLN A 79 23.37 1.95 -0.79
C GLN A 79 22.55 1.85 -2.07
N THR A 80 22.89 2.67 -3.05
CA THR A 80 22.30 2.66 -4.39
C THR A 80 23.38 2.56 -5.45
N PHE A 81 22.99 2.12 -6.63
CA PHE A 81 23.81 2.27 -7.84
C PHE A 81 23.09 3.15 -8.86
N THR A 82 23.85 3.96 -9.57
CA THR A 82 23.34 4.73 -10.71
C THR A 82 23.42 3.89 -11.97
N TYR A 83 22.35 3.86 -12.73
CA TYR A 83 22.33 3.30 -14.08
C TYR A 83 22.21 4.40 -15.13
N GLN A 84 22.58 4.05 -16.35
CA GLN A 84 22.27 4.82 -17.55
C GLN A 84 21.85 3.85 -18.65
N VAL A 85 20.74 4.15 -19.34
CA VAL A 85 20.18 3.31 -20.38
C VAL A 85 19.69 4.18 -21.54
N THR A 86 19.94 3.74 -22.78
CA THR A 86 19.28 4.31 -23.96
C THR A 86 18.02 3.50 -24.22
N SER A 87 16.87 4.12 -24.09
CA SER A 87 15.60 3.45 -24.35
C SER A 87 15.43 3.15 -25.83
N THR A 88 15.03 1.93 -26.16
CA THR A 88 14.65 1.56 -27.53
C THR A 88 13.25 2.03 -27.90
N ARG A 89 12.50 2.54 -26.92
CA ARG A 89 11.12 3.01 -27.11
C ARG A 89 11.06 4.40 -27.75
N ASP A 90 11.99 5.28 -27.39
CA ASP A 90 12.01 6.68 -27.85
C ASP A 90 13.40 7.18 -28.25
N GLY A 91 14.45 6.37 -28.06
CA GLY A 91 15.85 6.72 -28.38
C GLY A 91 16.52 7.64 -27.37
N ASN A 92 15.85 8.05 -26.30
CA ASN A 92 16.43 8.94 -25.29
C ASN A 92 17.30 8.18 -24.29
N VAL A 93 18.20 8.91 -23.64
CA VAL A 93 19.05 8.40 -22.57
C VAL A 93 18.44 8.76 -21.22
N TYR A 94 18.24 7.76 -20.39
CA TYR A 94 17.70 7.87 -19.05
C TYR A 94 18.75 7.46 -18.03
N SER A 95 18.70 8.09 -16.86
CA SER A 95 19.56 7.75 -15.72
C SER A 95 18.75 7.80 -14.44
N GLY A 96 19.03 6.88 -13.53
CA GLY A 96 18.36 6.82 -12.24
C GLY A 96 19.21 6.07 -11.21
N GLN A 97 18.62 5.84 -10.05
CA GLN A 97 19.24 5.14 -8.93
C GLN A 97 18.36 3.97 -8.48
N ILE A 98 18.98 2.82 -8.26
CA ILE A 98 18.33 1.60 -7.77
C ILE A 98 19.04 1.17 -6.50
N VAL A 99 18.29 0.65 -5.52
CA VAL A 99 18.85 0.14 -4.27
C VAL A 99 19.74 -1.07 -4.53
N GLY A 100 20.89 -1.09 -3.90
CA GLY A 100 21.82 -2.21 -3.99
C GLY A 100 23.11 -1.90 -4.70
N LYS A 101 23.82 -2.97 -5.09
CA LYS A 101 25.00 -2.90 -5.95
C LYS A 101 24.60 -3.13 -7.40
N SER A 102 25.37 -2.53 -8.31
CA SER A 102 25.07 -2.59 -9.74
C SER A 102 25.21 -4.01 -10.30
N PRO A 103 24.17 -4.62 -10.84
CA PRO A 103 24.27 -5.92 -11.51
C PRO A 103 25.10 -5.84 -12.80
N PHE A 104 25.30 -4.63 -13.36
CA PHE A 104 26.11 -4.42 -14.56
C PHE A 104 27.62 -4.50 -14.29
N SER A 105 28.06 -4.15 -13.08
CA SER A 105 29.50 -4.11 -12.72
C SER A 105 29.86 -5.04 -11.57
N ASP A 106 28.92 -5.42 -10.72
CA ASP A 106 29.08 -6.37 -9.62
C ASP A 106 27.96 -7.42 -9.63
N PRO A 107 27.99 -8.38 -10.57
CA PRO A 107 26.94 -9.39 -10.76
C PRO A 107 26.81 -10.38 -9.60
N GLN A 108 27.65 -10.28 -8.59
CA GLN A 108 27.60 -11.05 -7.35
C GLN A 108 27.41 -10.15 -6.13
N GLY A 109 27.05 -8.90 -6.37
CA GLY A 109 26.91 -7.88 -5.34
C GLY A 109 25.86 -8.27 -4.30
N LYS A 110 26.20 -8.03 -3.03
CA LYS A 110 25.29 -8.24 -1.91
C LYS A 110 25.02 -6.91 -1.23
N THR A 111 23.76 -6.67 -0.95
CA THR A 111 23.29 -5.49 -0.23
C THR A 111 22.28 -5.91 0.81
N SER A 112 22.44 -5.39 2.01
CA SER A 112 21.50 -5.56 3.12
C SER A 112 21.09 -4.18 3.60
N VAL A 113 19.79 -3.94 3.64
CA VAL A 113 19.21 -2.67 4.10
C VAL A 113 18.50 -2.90 5.42
N ALA A 114 18.98 -2.25 6.48
CA ALA A 114 18.32 -2.29 7.77
C ALA A 114 16.93 -1.66 7.67
N THR A 115 15.90 -2.43 8.01
CA THR A 115 14.50 -2.05 7.82
C THR A 115 13.80 -1.92 9.16
N HIS A 116 13.04 -0.84 9.33
CA HIS A 116 12.19 -0.61 10.48
C HIS A 116 10.73 -0.80 10.10
N LEU A 117 10.13 -1.93 10.49
CA LEU A 117 8.69 -2.15 10.36
C LEU A 117 7.97 -1.38 11.47
N ILE A 118 7.16 -0.39 11.09
CA ILE A 118 6.54 0.56 12.00
C ILE A 118 5.02 0.40 11.94
N PRO A 119 4.40 -0.30 12.90
CA PRO A 119 2.95 -0.43 12.94
C PRO A 119 2.29 0.90 13.31
N LEU A 120 1.42 1.42 12.44
CA LEU A 120 0.66 2.63 12.68
C LEU A 120 -0.75 2.28 13.19
N VAL A 121 -1.12 2.94 14.27
CA VAL A 121 -2.49 2.92 14.78
C VAL A 121 -3.19 4.18 14.28
N ILE A 122 -4.09 4.00 13.31
CA ILE A 122 -4.86 5.12 12.76
C ILE A 122 -6.14 5.30 13.57
N VAL A 123 -6.38 6.51 14.02
CA VAL A 123 -7.60 6.89 14.74
C VAL A 123 -8.37 7.88 13.89
N THR A 124 -9.53 7.48 13.38
CA THR A 124 -10.46 8.35 12.66
C THR A 124 -11.52 8.90 13.61
N ASN A 125 -12.03 10.10 13.35
CA ASN A 125 -12.99 10.80 14.18
C ASN A 125 -14.35 11.01 13.50
N SER A 126 -14.58 10.37 12.35
CA SER A 126 -15.83 10.37 11.60
C SER A 126 -16.18 8.94 11.18
N VAL A 127 -17.46 8.61 11.23
CA VAL A 127 -17.97 7.29 10.86
C VAL A 127 -19.06 7.42 9.79
N PHE A 128 -19.09 6.48 8.86
CA PHE A 128 -20.13 6.33 7.86
C PHE A 128 -21.48 6.01 8.52
N THR A 129 -22.55 6.68 8.10
CA THR A 129 -23.92 6.46 8.60
C THR A 129 -24.91 6.05 7.53
N GLY A 130 -24.53 6.15 6.25
CA GLY A 130 -25.38 5.78 5.13
C GLY A 130 -25.13 6.64 3.90
N VAL A 131 -26.02 6.51 2.93
CA VAL A 131 -26.03 7.28 1.68
C VAL A 131 -27.38 8.00 1.59
N ASN A 132 -27.38 9.29 1.29
CA ASN A 132 -28.63 10.04 1.13
C ASN A 132 -29.32 9.74 -0.22
N SER A 133 -30.48 10.31 -0.45
CA SER A 133 -31.26 10.12 -1.69
C SER A 133 -30.58 10.62 -2.95
N ALA A 134 -29.57 11.48 -2.83
CA ALA A 134 -28.74 11.95 -3.94
C ALA A 134 -27.49 11.11 -4.18
N GLY A 135 -27.28 10.01 -3.43
CA GLY A 135 -26.12 9.14 -3.52
C GLY A 135 -24.90 9.63 -2.73
N ALA A 136 -25.01 10.75 -2.01
CA ALA A 136 -23.89 11.28 -1.25
C ALA A 136 -23.71 10.56 0.09
N ILE A 137 -22.48 10.23 0.43
CA ILE A 137 -22.08 9.61 1.69
C ILE A 137 -22.42 10.54 2.85
N GLN A 138 -23.00 9.98 3.89
CA GLN A 138 -23.33 10.65 5.13
C GLN A 138 -22.45 10.14 6.26
N THR A 139 -22.00 11.05 7.10
CA THR A 139 -21.14 10.74 8.24
C THR A 139 -21.65 11.38 9.53
N ALA A 140 -21.16 10.86 10.65
CA ALA A 140 -21.37 11.43 11.98
C ALA A 140 -20.07 11.40 12.78
N PRO A 141 -19.92 12.25 13.80
CA PRO A 141 -18.80 12.14 14.75
C PRO A 141 -18.77 10.76 15.39
N GLY A 142 -17.60 10.14 15.40
CA GLY A 142 -17.38 8.82 16.00
C GLY A 142 -15.92 8.40 15.87
N VAL A 143 -15.40 7.78 16.92
CA VAL A 143 -14.00 7.35 16.97
C VAL A 143 -13.89 5.90 16.56
N THR A 144 -13.03 5.61 15.58
CA THR A 144 -12.65 4.25 15.19
C THR A 144 -11.14 4.12 15.21
N VAL A 145 -10.66 2.98 15.70
CA VAL A 145 -9.24 2.66 15.81
C VAL A 145 -8.91 1.51 14.86
N PHE A 146 -7.89 1.70 14.04
CA PHE A 146 -7.30 0.71 13.15
C PHE A 146 -5.90 0.40 13.66
N ASP A 147 -5.71 -0.78 14.22
CA ASP A 147 -4.48 -1.17 14.89
C ASP A 147 -3.98 -2.52 14.34
N PRO A 148 -2.87 -2.55 13.58
CA PRO A 148 -2.33 -3.79 13.01
C PRO A 148 -1.78 -4.76 14.07
N THR A 149 -1.68 -4.35 15.33
CA THR A 149 -1.10 -5.16 16.42
C THR A 149 -2.13 -5.98 17.18
N VAL A 150 -3.42 -5.79 16.90
CA VAL A 150 -4.52 -6.52 17.55
C VAL A 150 -5.17 -7.52 16.58
N THR A 151 -6.02 -8.37 17.12
CA THR A 151 -6.73 -9.38 16.32
C THR A 151 -7.73 -8.73 15.36
N ASP A 152 -7.72 -9.21 14.12
CA ASP A 152 -8.69 -8.88 13.10
C ASP A 152 -9.76 -9.96 12.99
N SER A 153 -11.02 -9.54 12.99
CA SER A 153 -12.18 -10.43 12.93
C SER A 153 -12.44 -11.01 11.51
N CYS A 154 -11.79 -10.47 10.50
CA CYS A 154 -11.84 -10.97 9.12
C CYS A 154 -10.83 -12.10 8.88
N LEU A 155 -9.87 -12.28 9.77
CA LEU A 155 -8.88 -13.34 9.74
C LEU A 155 -9.25 -14.50 10.68
N SER A 156 -8.89 -15.72 10.28
CA SER A 156 -9.13 -16.92 11.09
C SER A 156 -8.02 -17.12 12.14
N ALA A 157 -8.40 -17.41 13.39
CA ALA A 157 -7.43 -17.81 14.42
C ALA A 157 -6.72 -19.12 14.02
N PRO A 158 -5.44 -19.29 14.39
CA PRO A 158 -4.63 -18.45 15.27
C PRO A 158 -3.92 -17.28 14.57
N ASN A 159 -4.02 -17.15 13.24
CA ASN A 159 -3.32 -16.19 12.42
C ASN A 159 -4.24 -15.01 12.11
N ASN A 160 -4.54 -14.23 13.14
CA ASN A 160 -5.47 -13.12 13.02
C ASN A 160 -4.90 -11.79 13.54
N VAL A 161 -3.56 -11.64 13.57
CA VAL A 161 -2.89 -10.39 13.92
C VAL A 161 -2.07 -9.92 12.71
N PRO A 162 -2.47 -8.85 12.02
CA PRO A 162 -1.84 -8.36 10.79
C PRO A 162 -0.33 -8.16 10.93
N LEU A 163 0.15 -7.47 11.95
CA LEU A 163 1.59 -7.27 12.18
C LEU A 163 2.37 -8.60 12.18
N ARG A 164 1.84 -9.63 12.85
CA ARG A 164 2.50 -10.93 12.91
C ARG A 164 2.56 -11.60 11.54
N LEU A 165 1.50 -11.47 10.75
CA LEU A 165 1.46 -12.02 9.39
C LEU A 165 2.47 -11.30 8.50
N VAL A 166 2.56 -9.96 8.57
CA VAL A 166 3.57 -9.20 7.83
C VAL A 166 4.99 -9.62 8.23
N GLN A 167 5.29 -9.75 9.52
CA GLN A 167 6.60 -10.21 10.00
C GLN A 167 6.99 -11.60 9.48
N GLN A 168 6.02 -12.44 9.14
CA GLN A 168 6.21 -13.81 8.64
C GLN A 168 5.98 -13.93 7.13
N SER A 169 5.74 -12.82 6.44
CA SER A 169 5.47 -12.79 5.01
C SER A 169 6.72 -12.99 4.15
N PRO A 170 6.56 -13.39 2.90
CA PRO A 170 7.65 -13.48 1.95
C PRO A 170 8.36 -12.14 1.66
N ILE A 171 7.78 -11.01 2.04
CA ILE A 171 8.44 -9.70 1.94
C ILE A 171 9.63 -9.61 2.92
N LEU A 172 9.45 -10.14 4.13
CA LEU A 172 10.43 -10.00 5.22
C LEU A 172 11.14 -11.31 5.58
N GLN A 173 10.65 -12.45 5.06
CA GLN A 173 11.22 -13.78 5.33
C GLN A 173 11.56 -14.48 4.02
N PRO A 174 12.56 -15.38 4.00
CA PRO A 174 12.92 -16.14 2.82
C PRO A 174 11.91 -17.25 2.52
N PHE A 175 11.55 -17.36 1.24
CA PHE A 175 10.74 -18.41 0.64
C PHE A 175 11.36 -18.88 -0.67
N ASP A 176 10.97 -20.05 -1.15
CA ASP A 176 11.44 -20.58 -2.44
C ASP A 176 10.70 -19.87 -3.58
N PHE A 177 11.46 -19.27 -4.49
CA PHE A 177 10.94 -18.61 -5.68
C PHE A 177 11.42 -19.27 -6.96
N ASN A 178 10.49 -19.43 -7.91
CA ASN A 178 10.76 -19.97 -9.24
C ASN A 178 10.00 -19.16 -10.29
N PHE A 179 10.74 -18.54 -11.20
CA PHE A 179 10.16 -17.77 -12.30
C PHE A 179 10.29 -18.55 -13.61
N GLY A 180 9.18 -19.22 -14.01
CA GLY A 180 9.12 -19.93 -15.28
C GLY A 180 10.13 -21.07 -15.42
N GLY A 181 10.42 -21.79 -14.35
CA GLY A 181 11.40 -22.89 -14.34
C GLY A 181 12.80 -22.46 -13.89
N THR A 182 13.05 -21.16 -13.77
CA THR A 182 14.33 -20.64 -13.24
C THR A 182 14.22 -20.44 -11.73
N ASP A 183 15.05 -21.15 -10.98
CA ASP A 183 15.13 -21.06 -9.52
C ASP A 183 15.81 -19.75 -9.11
N MET A 184 15.08 -18.90 -8.39
CA MET A 184 15.60 -17.65 -7.81
C MET A 184 16.20 -17.85 -6.43
N GLY A 185 16.02 -19.03 -5.84
CA GLY A 185 16.50 -19.42 -4.50
C GLY A 185 15.47 -19.20 -3.39
N THR A 186 15.90 -19.55 -2.17
CA THR A 186 15.12 -19.33 -0.93
C THR A 186 15.48 -17.92 -0.40
N VAL A 187 14.67 -16.93 -0.74
CA VAL A 187 14.95 -15.50 -0.56
C VAL A 187 13.68 -14.72 -0.24
N GLN A 188 13.81 -13.41 0.03
CA GLN A 188 12.65 -12.51 0.13
C GLN A 188 12.05 -12.23 -1.25
N THR A 189 10.76 -11.89 -1.31
CA THR A 189 10.05 -11.61 -2.58
C THR A 189 10.77 -10.58 -3.44
N THR A 190 11.17 -9.46 -2.85
CA THR A 190 11.85 -8.37 -3.58
C THR A 190 13.28 -8.72 -4.00
N ASP A 191 13.97 -9.57 -3.24
CA ASP A 191 15.26 -10.12 -3.69
C ASP A 191 15.07 -11.09 -4.86
N ALA A 192 14.05 -11.96 -4.83
CA ALA A 192 13.69 -12.81 -5.95
C ALA A 192 13.34 -11.97 -7.19
N PHE A 193 12.58 -10.89 -7.01
CA PHE A 193 12.24 -9.95 -8.06
C PHE A 193 13.50 -9.32 -8.68
N GLN A 194 14.43 -8.79 -7.88
CA GLN A 194 15.68 -8.20 -8.40
C GLN A 194 16.55 -9.23 -9.13
N ARG A 195 16.59 -10.47 -8.66
CA ARG A 195 17.27 -11.57 -9.36
C ARG A 195 16.63 -11.88 -10.72
N GLY A 196 15.30 -11.90 -10.78
CA GLY A 196 14.53 -12.06 -12.00
C GLY A 196 14.68 -10.88 -12.95
N ASN A 197 14.58 -9.66 -12.43
CA ASN A 197 14.65 -8.40 -13.15
C ASN A 197 15.98 -8.21 -13.91
N PHE A 198 17.10 -8.62 -13.30
CA PHE A 198 18.45 -8.50 -13.86
C PHE A 198 19.09 -9.86 -14.19
N SER A 199 18.29 -10.88 -14.43
CA SER A 199 18.73 -12.26 -14.57
C SER A 199 19.82 -12.48 -15.62
N GLN A 200 19.80 -11.74 -16.73
CA GLN A 200 20.80 -11.85 -17.78
C GLN A 200 22.15 -11.18 -17.42
N LEU A 201 22.18 -10.37 -16.38
CA LEU A 201 23.34 -9.58 -15.98
C LEU A 201 24.05 -10.17 -14.76
N ILE A 202 23.33 -10.90 -13.91
CA ILE A 202 23.88 -11.47 -12.68
C ILE A 202 24.50 -12.84 -12.93
N SER A 203 25.42 -13.24 -12.05
CA SER A 203 26.07 -14.55 -12.15
C SER A 203 25.13 -15.66 -11.72
N HIS A 204 24.89 -16.60 -12.63
CA HIS A 204 24.27 -17.87 -12.33
C HIS A 204 25.38 -18.91 -12.11
N GLY A 205 25.45 -19.50 -10.91
CA GLY A 205 26.34 -20.63 -10.67
C GLY A 205 25.88 -21.87 -11.45
N GLN A 206 26.72 -22.88 -11.52
CA GLN A 206 26.42 -24.12 -12.23
C GLN A 206 25.28 -24.97 -11.60
N ASN A 207 24.79 -24.60 -10.41
CA ASN A 207 23.68 -25.20 -9.68
C ASN A 207 22.58 -24.18 -9.49
N ALA A 208 21.34 -24.61 -9.40
CA ALA A 208 20.16 -23.78 -9.16
C ALA A 208 20.30 -22.78 -8.00
N ASN A 209 21.15 -23.08 -7.02
CA ASN A 209 21.47 -22.22 -5.87
C ASN A 209 22.70 -21.32 -6.11
N GLY A 210 23.13 -21.12 -7.35
CA GLY A 210 24.37 -20.41 -7.69
C GLY A 210 24.24 -18.90 -7.83
N ILE A 211 23.03 -18.33 -7.73
CA ILE A 211 22.82 -16.88 -7.75
C ILE A 211 23.34 -16.32 -6.43
N THR A 212 24.32 -15.42 -6.53
CA THR A 212 24.93 -14.77 -5.36
C THR A 212 24.56 -13.30 -5.24
N TYR A 213 23.95 -12.71 -6.28
CA TYR A 213 23.40 -11.37 -6.23
C TYR A 213 22.25 -11.31 -5.24
N GLU A 214 22.24 -10.26 -4.39
CA GLU A 214 21.33 -10.19 -3.25
C GLU A 214 21.03 -8.73 -2.87
N VAL A 215 19.76 -8.40 -2.73
CA VAL A 215 19.27 -7.13 -2.18
C VAL A 215 18.16 -7.44 -1.18
N VAL A 216 18.49 -7.43 0.11
CA VAL A 216 17.61 -7.89 1.18
C VAL A 216 17.30 -6.80 2.20
N LEU A 217 16.12 -6.89 2.78
CA LEU A 217 15.69 -6.11 3.95
C LEU A 217 16.17 -6.86 5.21
N ASP A 218 17.34 -6.48 5.76
CA ASP A 218 17.93 -7.18 6.90
C ASP A 218 18.99 -6.32 7.62
N PRO A 219 18.98 -6.25 8.95
CA PRO A 219 17.96 -6.81 9.83
C PRO A 219 16.64 -6.05 9.78
N VAL A 220 15.53 -6.77 10.01
CA VAL A 220 14.22 -6.15 10.20
C VAL A 220 13.96 -5.93 11.69
N THR A 221 13.82 -4.69 12.10
CA THR A 221 13.48 -4.31 13.46
C THR A 221 12.03 -3.81 13.52
N THR A 222 11.22 -4.37 14.41
CA THR A 222 9.87 -3.87 14.63
C THR A 222 9.89 -2.74 15.66
N ALA A 223 9.49 -1.56 15.24
CA ALA A 223 9.34 -0.41 16.13
C ALA A 223 8.10 -0.54 17.04
N PRO A 224 8.06 0.14 18.17
CA PRO A 224 6.82 0.33 18.91
C PRO A 224 5.74 0.96 18.03
N LYS A 225 4.47 0.55 18.23
CA LYS A 225 3.37 1.15 17.48
C LYS A 225 3.22 2.64 17.75
N ILE A 226 2.87 3.38 16.72
CA ILE A 226 2.69 4.84 16.78
C ILE A 226 1.25 5.19 16.44
N VAL A 227 0.67 6.10 17.19
CA VAL A 227 -0.72 6.55 16.98
C VAL A 227 -0.73 7.81 16.12
N VAL A 228 -1.50 7.76 15.03
CA VAL A 228 -1.78 8.90 14.15
C VAL A 228 -3.28 9.21 14.24
N ASN A 229 -3.61 10.44 14.66
CA ASN A 229 -4.99 10.90 14.73
C ASN A 229 -5.36 11.67 13.46
N ILE A 230 -6.41 11.21 12.78
CA ILE A 230 -6.95 11.85 11.58
C ILE A 230 -8.14 12.72 11.99
N PRO A 231 -8.14 14.03 11.66
CA PRO A 231 -9.28 14.90 11.93
C PRO A 231 -10.56 14.40 11.27
N ALA A 232 -11.72 14.76 11.83
CA ALA A 232 -13.01 14.28 11.34
C ALA A 232 -13.34 14.73 9.89
N ALA A 233 -12.73 15.81 9.41
CA ALA A 233 -12.90 16.28 8.04
C ALA A 233 -12.07 15.48 7.02
N ASP A 234 -11.02 14.79 7.49
CA ASP A 234 -9.96 14.25 6.64
C ASP A 234 -9.90 12.73 6.67
N GLY A 235 -10.86 12.06 7.33
CA GLY A 235 -10.93 10.61 7.33
C GLY A 235 -12.26 10.08 7.82
N VAL A 236 -12.73 8.99 7.20
CA VAL A 236 -13.99 8.32 7.52
C VAL A 236 -13.76 6.84 7.72
N ALA A 237 -14.29 6.31 8.82
CA ALA A 237 -14.37 4.87 9.04
C ALA A 237 -15.70 4.31 8.50
N TYR A 238 -15.59 3.21 7.77
CA TYR A 238 -16.69 2.45 7.21
C TYR A 238 -16.76 1.05 7.85
N PRO A 239 -17.94 0.47 8.07
CA PRO A 239 -18.01 -0.98 8.21
C PRO A 239 -17.69 -1.60 6.84
N SER A 240 -16.82 -2.61 6.79
CA SER A 240 -16.42 -3.21 5.50
C SER A 240 -17.60 -3.79 4.74
N ASP A 241 -18.62 -4.30 5.43
CA ASP A 241 -19.84 -4.83 4.81
C ASP A 241 -20.77 -3.74 4.22
N ALA A 242 -20.45 -2.45 4.40
CA ALA A 242 -21.10 -1.40 3.61
C ALA A 242 -20.77 -1.53 2.11
N PHE A 243 -19.64 -2.15 1.77
CA PHE A 243 -19.20 -2.39 0.41
C PHE A 243 -19.57 -3.80 -0.08
N THR A 244 -19.74 -3.95 -1.39
CA THR A 244 -19.97 -5.26 -2.02
C THR A 244 -18.73 -6.13 -1.87
N GLY A 245 -18.88 -7.29 -1.22
CA GLY A 245 -17.80 -8.24 -0.98
C GLY A 245 -17.01 -8.00 0.30
N GLY A 246 -17.28 -6.89 1.00
CA GLY A 246 -16.60 -6.57 2.25
C GLY A 246 -16.86 -7.58 3.37
N CYS A 247 -15.87 -7.74 4.24
CA CYS A 247 -15.93 -8.61 5.40
C CYS A 247 -17.04 -8.18 6.36
N PRO A 248 -17.95 -9.09 6.76
CA PRO A 248 -19.14 -8.71 7.56
C PRO A 248 -18.85 -8.13 8.94
N THR A 249 -17.68 -8.42 9.50
CA THR A 249 -17.27 -7.95 10.85
C THR A 249 -16.11 -6.97 10.79
N GLY A 250 -15.64 -6.66 9.59
CA GLY A 250 -14.49 -5.81 9.34
C GLY A 250 -14.82 -4.32 9.42
N LYS A 251 -13.75 -3.56 9.52
CA LYS A 251 -13.76 -2.10 9.40
C LYS A 251 -12.75 -1.68 8.34
N PHE A 252 -13.00 -0.54 7.74
CA PHE A 252 -12.17 0.04 6.71
C PHE A 252 -12.16 1.56 6.86
N ALA A 253 -11.05 2.22 6.58
CA ALA A 253 -10.99 3.67 6.58
C ALA A 253 -10.43 4.22 5.28
N ILE A 254 -10.94 5.38 4.90
CA ILE A 254 -10.36 6.22 3.87
C ILE A 254 -9.89 7.50 4.57
N VAL A 255 -8.63 7.91 4.32
CA VAL A 255 -8.02 9.10 4.92
C VAL A 255 -7.41 10.00 3.84
N ASP A 256 -7.38 11.30 4.08
CA ASP A 256 -6.79 12.26 3.14
C ASP A 256 -5.26 12.17 3.19
N ILE A 257 -4.62 11.85 2.05
CA ILE A 257 -3.17 11.75 1.93
C ILE A 257 -2.48 13.08 2.30
N ALA A 258 -3.11 14.23 2.01
CA ALA A 258 -2.57 15.54 2.36
C ALA A 258 -2.48 15.80 3.88
N VAL A 259 -3.11 14.94 4.70
CA VAL A 259 -2.99 14.95 6.16
C VAL A 259 -2.11 13.78 6.63
N TYR A 260 -2.25 12.62 5.99
CA TYR A 260 -1.54 11.41 6.40
C TYR A 260 -0.04 11.48 6.11
N GLU A 261 0.38 11.80 4.89
CA GLU A 261 1.80 11.80 4.51
C GLU A 261 2.63 12.78 5.33
N PRO A 262 2.23 14.06 5.52
CA PRO A 262 2.96 14.96 6.41
C PRO A 262 3.06 14.46 7.86
N ALA A 263 2.04 13.73 8.33
CA ALA A 263 2.06 13.19 9.69
C ALA A 263 3.16 12.12 9.83
N ILE A 264 3.30 11.19 8.86
CA ILE A 264 4.35 10.16 8.93
C ILE A 264 5.75 10.72 8.70
N ILE A 265 5.92 11.73 7.84
CA ILE A 265 7.20 12.44 7.66
C ILE A 265 7.65 13.08 8.97
N ASN A 266 6.74 13.69 9.74
CA ASN A 266 7.04 14.26 11.04
C ASN A 266 7.59 13.23 12.07
N LEU A 267 7.30 11.93 11.87
CA LEU A 267 7.80 10.88 12.76
C LEU A 267 9.30 10.64 12.63
N PHE A 268 9.95 11.03 11.53
CA PHE A 268 11.38 10.78 11.32
C PHE A 268 12.24 11.36 12.43
N THR A 269 11.90 12.54 12.97
CA THR A 269 12.61 13.12 14.11
C THR A 269 12.53 12.23 15.35
N GLN A 270 11.37 11.65 15.63
CA GLN A 270 11.17 10.72 16.74
C GLN A 270 11.88 9.38 16.49
N LEU A 271 11.71 8.84 15.28
CA LEU A 271 12.24 7.55 14.86
C LEU A 271 13.78 7.57 14.74
N GLY A 272 14.39 8.72 14.53
CA GLY A 272 15.85 8.88 14.55
C GLY A 272 16.50 8.37 15.84
N SER A 273 15.84 8.56 16.99
CA SER A 273 16.29 7.99 18.27
C SER A 273 16.19 6.45 18.33
N GLN A 274 15.45 5.82 17.41
CA GLN A 274 15.27 4.37 17.28
C GLN A 274 16.11 3.77 16.14
N GLY A 275 17.00 4.57 15.53
CA GLY A 275 17.92 4.13 14.50
C GLY A 275 17.47 4.39 13.06
N VAL A 276 16.31 4.99 12.84
CA VAL A 276 15.89 5.41 11.49
C VAL A 276 16.79 6.56 11.03
N ASN A 277 17.42 6.38 9.89
CA ASN A 277 18.35 7.33 9.27
C ASN A 277 18.43 7.07 7.76
N PRO A 278 19.05 7.93 6.95
CA PRO A 278 19.07 7.80 5.50
C PRO A 278 19.64 6.49 4.93
N SER A 279 20.33 5.67 5.71
CA SER A 279 20.80 4.34 5.27
C SER A 279 19.81 3.21 5.58
N THR A 280 18.69 3.50 6.23
CA THR A 280 17.68 2.53 6.64
C THR A 280 16.37 2.74 5.90
N PHE A 281 15.53 1.71 5.88
CA PHE A 281 14.21 1.76 5.29
C PHE A 281 13.11 1.68 6.35
N PRO A 282 12.48 2.78 6.74
CA PRO A 282 11.24 2.77 7.50
C PRO A 282 10.08 2.36 6.60
N LEU A 283 9.41 1.27 6.99
CA LEU A 283 8.24 0.71 6.33
C LEU A 283 7.05 0.81 7.29
N TYR A 284 6.12 1.70 6.98
CA TYR A 284 4.92 1.92 7.77
C TYR A 284 3.86 0.90 7.39
N LEU A 285 3.30 0.22 8.40
CA LEU A 285 2.24 -0.77 8.25
C LEU A 285 0.90 -0.17 8.68
N LEU A 286 -0.01 -0.08 7.74
CA LEU A 286 -1.43 0.18 7.95
C LEU A 286 -2.22 -1.14 8.02
N HIS A 287 -3.47 -1.07 8.44
CA HIS A 287 -4.39 -2.21 8.44
C HIS A 287 -5.81 -1.74 8.13
N ASN A 288 -6.31 -2.12 6.96
CA ASN A 288 -7.61 -1.71 6.42
C ASN A 288 -7.78 -0.18 6.39
N VAL A 289 -6.72 0.55 6.07
CA VAL A 289 -6.70 2.00 5.93
C VAL A 289 -6.01 2.35 4.63
N VAL A 290 -6.69 3.09 3.79
CA VAL A 290 -6.18 3.57 2.51
C VAL A 290 -6.33 5.08 2.41
N GLU A 291 -5.60 5.68 1.49
CA GLU A 291 -5.64 7.11 1.29
C GLU A 291 -6.55 7.49 0.11
N CYS A 292 -7.04 8.71 0.15
CA CYS A 292 -7.69 9.38 -0.96
C CYS A 292 -6.99 10.70 -1.29
N GLU A 293 -7.15 11.12 -2.51
CA GLU A 293 -6.61 12.37 -3.00
C GLU A 293 -7.69 13.16 -3.75
N GLY A 294 -8.21 14.21 -3.14
CA GLY A 294 -9.29 15.02 -3.67
C GLY A 294 -8.96 16.51 -3.73
N ASN A 295 -9.72 17.28 -4.50
CA ASN A 295 -9.53 18.72 -4.69
C ASN A 295 -9.79 19.56 -3.43
N THR A 296 -10.47 18.97 -2.43
CA THR A 296 -10.84 19.66 -1.18
C THR A 296 -10.64 18.70 0.01
N PRO A 297 -10.46 19.21 1.23
CA PRO A 297 -10.57 18.37 2.43
C PRO A 297 -11.88 17.59 2.41
N GLY A 298 -11.86 16.34 2.88
CA GLY A 298 -13.04 15.47 2.89
C GLY A 298 -13.17 14.54 1.68
N CYS A 299 -12.09 14.30 0.93
CA CYS A 299 -12.05 13.28 -0.14
C CYS A 299 -12.54 11.90 0.35
N ALA A 300 -12.40 11.62 1.65
CA ALA A 300 -12.84 10.36 2.26
C ALA A 300 -14.35 10.06 2.13
N THR A 301 -15.15 11.02 1.69
CA THR A 301 -16.57 10.85 1.35
C THR A 301 -16.86 10.80 -0.14
N ASN A 302 -15.84 10.93 -0.99
CA ASN A 302 -15.95 10.80 -2.43
C ASN A 302 -15.16 9.56 -2.91
N LEU A 303 -15.85 8.47 -3.15
CA LEU A 303 -15.22 7.20 -3.53
C LEU A 303 -14.51 7.25 -4.90
N ASN A 304 -14.72 8.29 -5.71
CA ASN A 304 -13.97 8.48 -6.95
C ASN A 304 -12.55 9.02 -6.71
N ASP A 305 -12.28 9.59 -5.54
CA ASP A 305 -10.98 10.10 -5.12
C ASP A 305 -10.16 9.03 -4.35
N CYS A 306 -10.66 7.82 -4.23
CA CYS A 306 -10.08 6.67 -3.55
C CYS A 306 -9.67 5.60 -4.58
N CYS A 307 -8.67 4.79 -4.41
CA CYS A 307 -7.92 4.53 -3.19
C CYS A 307 -6.43 4.35 -3.50
N ILE A 308 -5.61 5.01 -2.73
CA ILE A 308 -4.17 4.76 -2.66
C ILE A 308 -3.97 3.74 -1.53
N LEU A 309 -3.37 2.58 -1.82
CA LEU A 309 -3.20 1.49 -0.87
C LEU A 309 -1.82 1.50 -0.23
N GLY A 310 -0.93 2.25 -0.79
CA GLY A 310 0.42 2.45 -0.34
C GLY A 310 1.13 3.45 -1.24
N PHE A 311 2.29 3.88 -0.81
CA PHE A 311 3.23 4.67 -1.60
C PHE A 311 4.61 4.61 -0.98
N HIS A 312 5.63 4.89 -1.80
CA HIS A 312 6.98 5.15 -1.33
C HIS A 312 7.38 6.58 -1.70
N ASP A 313 8.23 7.20 -0.90
CA ASP A 313 8.73 8.54 -1.15
C ASP A 313 10.04 8.79 -0.40
N ALA A 314 10.57 10.00 -0.52
CA ALA A 314 11.71 10.48 0.22
C ALA A 314 11.49 11.88 0.80
N SER A 315 11.94 12.08 2.02
CA SER A 315 12.10 13.40 2.63
C SER A 315 13.60 13.70 2.73
N GLY A 316 14.09 14.50 1.81
CA GLY A 316 15.54 14.70 1.61
C GLY A 316 16.26 13.40 1.26
N ALA A 317 17.21 12.99 2.11
CA ALA A 317 17.92 11.72 1.93
C ALA A 317 17.22 10.52 2.58
N GLN A 318 16.18 10.73 3.39
CA GLN A 318 15.45 9.66 4.07
C GLN A 318 14.32 9.13 3.18
N THR A 319 14.49 7.94 2.65
CA THR A 319 13.44 7.21 1.92
C THR A 319 12.53 6.45 2.86
N PHE A 320 11.31 6.16 2.44
CA PHE A 320 10.35 5.39 3.23
C PHE A 320 9.31 4.71 2.33
N GLY A 321 8.58 3.76 2.90
CA GLY A 321 7.39 3.18 2.30
C GLY A 321 6.25 3.09 3.31
N THR A 322 5.03 3.12 2.83
CA THR A 322 3.82 2.86 3.62
C THR A 322 2.87 2.00 2.82
N ALA A 323 2.21 1.06 3.45
CA ALA A 323 1.24 0.21 2.76
C ALA A 323 0.20 -0.38 3.70
N ASP A 324 -0.99 -0.59 3.15
CA ASP A 324 -2.08 -1.30 3.81
C ASP A 324 -1.88 -2.82 3.78
N PHE A 325 -2.20 -3.46 4.89
CA PHE A 325 -2.47 -4.90 4.95
C PHE A 325 -3.98 -5.07 4.87
N ASP A 326 -4.49 -5.42 3.67
CA ASP A 326 -5.93 -5.51 3.45
C ASP A 326 -6.52 -6.86 3.84
N THR A 327 -7.57 -6.79 4.66
CA THR A 327 -8.44 -7.92 5.00
C THR A 327 -9.91 -7.55 4.82
N SER A 328 -10.16 -6.34 4.36
CA SER A 328 -11.50 -5.78 4.24
C SER A 328 -12.36 -6.51 3.21
N GLY A 329 -11.74 -7.06 2.15
CA GLY A 329 -12.40 -7.72 1.02
C GLY A 329 -13.09 -6.77 0.05
N ILE A 330 -12.98 -5.46 0.24
CA ILE A 330 -13.68 -4.44 -0.57
C ILE A 330 -13.08 -4.28 -1.96
N PHE A 331 -11.81 -4.63 -2.15
CA PHE A 331 -11.11 -4.60 -3.44
C PHE A 331 -11.28 -5.90 -4.24
N GLY A 332 -11.94 -6.91 -3.65
CA GLY A 332 -12.12 -8.22 -4.28
C GLY A 332 -10.86 -9.08 -4.19
N THR A 333 -10.54 -9.79 -5.29
CA THR A 333 -9.40 -10.73 -5.32
C THR A 333 -8.13 -10.12 -5.89
N GLY A 334 -8.17 -8.88 -6.36
CA GLY A 334 -7.00 -8.21 -6.94
C GLY A 334 -6.07 -7.57 -5.90
N VAL A 335 -6.59 -7.29 -4.70
CA VAL A 335 -5.81 -6.80 -3.56
C VAL A 335 -6.16 -7.62 -2.34
N GLN A 336 -5.15 -8.16 -1.69
CA GLN A 336 -5.29 -9.01 -0.52
C GLN A 336 -4.02 -8.90 0.33
N ASP A 337 -4.18 -9.00 1.63
CA ASP A 337 -3.12 -9.07 2.64
C ASP A 337 -1.88 -8.19 2.32
N VAL A 338 -0.76 -8.75 1.91
CA VAL A 338 0.51 -8.04 1.69
C VAL A 338 0.71 -7.55 0.24
N SER A 339 -0.29 -7.62 -0.63
CA SER A 339 -0.11 -7.28 -2.06
C SER A 339 0.34 -5.83 -2.26
N ALA A 340 -0.32 -4.88 -1.59
CA ALA A 340 0.09 -3.47 -1.63
C ALA A 340 1.51 -3.26 -1.07
N MET A 341 1.85 -3.94 0.04
CA MET A 341 3.18 -3.82 0.62
C MET A 341 4.27 -4.41 -0.29
N SER A 342 4.00 -5.51 -1.00
CA SER A 342 4.95 -6.10 -1.96
C SER A 342 5.19 -5.20 -3.16
N HIS A 343 4.16 -4.48 -3.59
CA HIS A 343 4.22 -3.45 -4.62
C HIS A 343 5.17 -2.33 -4.19
N GLU A 344 4.87 -1.66 -3.08
CA GLU A 344 5.62 -0.50 -2.62
C GLU A 344 7.09 -0.79 -2.27
N VAL A 345 7.36 -1.95 -1.67
CA VAL A 345 8.75 -2.33 -1.37
C VAL A 345 9.54 -2.60 -2.63
N ALA A 346 8.93 -3.15 -3.68
CA ALA A 346 9.60 -3.37 -4.96
C ALA A 346 9.83 -2.05 -5.70
N GLU A 347 8.89 -1.14 -5.67
CA GLU A 347 9.03 0.19 -6.27
C GLU A 347 10.11 0.99 -5.56
N TRP A 348 10.07 1.05 -4.22
CA TRP A 348 11.15 1.66 -3.45
C TRP A 348 12.53 1.09 -3.79
N MET A 349 12.66 -0.22 -4.00
CA MET A 349 13.94 -0.81 -4.42
C MET A 349 14.40 -0.30 -5.78
N ASN A 350 13.48 -0.07 -6.71
CA ASN A 350 13.81 0.30 -8.10
C ASN A 350 13.78 1.82 -8.32
N ASP A 351 13.07 2.56 -7.49
CA ASP A 351 13.01 4.03 -7.51
C ASP A 351 12.95 4.61 -6.09
N PRO A 352 14.01 4.50 -5.28
CA PRO A 352 13.95 4.85 -3.86
C PRO A 352 13.58 6.30 -3.55
N PHE A 353 13.67 7.19 -4.54
CA PHE A 353 13.38 8.61 -4.39
C PHE A 353 12.15 9.06 -5.19
N GLY A 354 11.43 8.14 -5.85
CA GLY A 354 10.24 8.41 -6.66
C GLY A 354 10.52 9.34 -7.86
N ASN A 355 11.73 9.28 -8.43
CA ASN A 355 12.15 10.25 -9.46
C ASN A 355 13.00 9.65 -10.60
N ASN A 356 13.08 8.34 -10.74
CA ASN A 356 13.77 7.69 -11.83
C ASN A 356 12.99 7.84 -13.13
N PRO A 357 13.47 8.63 -14.11
CA PRO A 357 12.69 8.90 -15.31
C PRO A 357 12.68 7.71 -16.26
N VAL A 358 11.54 7.48 -16.88
CA VAL A 358 11.33 6.48 -17.95
C VAL A 358 10.60 7.12 -19.13
N PRO A 359 10.62 6.51 -20.33
CA PRO A 359 9.68 6.89 -21.38
C PRO A 359 8.26 6.86 -20.88
N ALA A 360 7.46 7.87 -21.19
CA ALA A 360 6.09 7.94 -20.75
C ALA A 360 5.31 6.67 -21.14
N TRP A 361 4.70 6.02 -20.19
CA TRP A 361 3.96 4.78 -20.40
C TRP A 361 2.49 4.97 -20.05
N GLY A 362 1.66 4.34 -20.86
CA GLY A 362 0.21 4.38 -20.68
C GLY A 362 -0.25 3.31 -19.73
N HIS A 363 -1.39 3.57 -19.23
CA HIS A 363 -2.09 2.83 -18.22
C HIS A 363 -2.50 1.43 -18.67
N ILE A 364 -2.07 0.41 -17.95
CA ILE A 364 -2.49 -0.97 -18.14
C ILE A 364 -3.22 -1.49 -16.88
N GLY A 365 -2.92 -0.98 -15.74
CA GLY A 365 -3.54 -1.33 -14.45
C GLY A 365 -4.42 -0.22 -13.92
N GLN A 366 -3.86 0.63 -13.11
CA GLN A 366 -4.58 1.49 -12.21
C GLN A 366 -4.63 2.97 -12.60
N VAL A 367 -3.65 3.47 -13.32
CA VAL A 367 -3.45 4.91 -13.50
C VAL A 367 -4.18 5.41 -14.74
N SER A 368 -4.91 6.52 -14.63
CA SER A 368 -5.46 7.21 -15.78
C SER A 368 -4.42 8.20 -16.32
N GLY A 369 -4.11 8.11 -17.62
CA GLY A 369 -3.17 9.00 -18.27
C GLY A 369 -1.81 8.39 -18.51
N CYS A 370 -0.76 9.21 -18.42
CA CYS A 370 0.63 8.80 -18.62
C CYS A 370 1.44 9.00 -17.35
N GLN A 371 2.28 8.02 -17.06
CA GLN A 371 3.35 8.13 -16.07
C GLN A 371 4.72 8.16 -16.75
N ASN A 372 5.73 8.71 -16.10
CA ASN A 372 7.09 8.85 -16.61
C ASN A 372 8.18 8.56 -15.55
N ASN A 373 7.82 7.87 -14.50
CA ASN A 373 8.70 7.36 -13.45
C ASN A 373 8.70 5.82 -13.43
N LEU A 374 9.74 5.25 -12.77
CA LEU A 374 9.99 3.81 -12.74
C LEU A 374 9.18 3.15 -11.60
N GLU A 375 7.88 2.99 -11.80
CA GLU A 375 6.97 2.34 -10.86
C GLU A 375 6.73 0.89 -11.28
N VAL A 376 7.51 -0.05 -10.74
CA VAL A 376 7.50 -1.45 -11.19
C VAL A 376 6.22 -2.22 -10.84
N GLY A 377 5.46 -1.76 -9.88
CA GLY A 377 4.19 -2.36 -9.45
C GLY A 377 3.00 -1.86 -10.25
N ASP A 378 2.99 -0.59 -10.60
CA ASP A 378 1.87 0.13 -11.20
C ASP A 378 1.31 -0.48 -12.50
N PRO A 379 2.14 -0.93 -13.46
CA PRO A 379 1.62 -1.52 -14.68
C PRO A 379 0.76 -2.78 -14.47
N LEU A 380 0.95 -3.45 -13.34
CA LEU A 380 0.31 -4.71 -12.99
C LEU A 380 -0.53 -4.63 -11.70
N SER A 381 -0.89 -3.43 -11.25
CA SER A 381 -1.75 -3.27 -10.07
C SER A 381 -3.04 -4.08 -10.19
N GLY A 382 -3.36 -4.78 -9.10
CA GLY A 382 -4.50 -5.71 -9.07
C GLY A 382 -4.24 -7.07 -9.76
N THR A 383 -3.03 -7.31 -10.27
CA THR A 383 -2.60 -8.62 -10.78
C THR A 383 -1.72 -9.29 -9.73
N LEU A 384 -2.17 -10.43 -9.22
CA LEU A 384 -1.41 -11.16 -8.20
C LEU A 384 -0.48 -12.19 -8.83
N ALA A 385 0.72 -12.30 -8.30
CA ALA A 385 1.61 -13.44 -8.52
C ALA A 385 1.00 -14.73 -7.90
N PRO A 386 1.49 -15.92 -8.23
CA PRO A 386 1.05 -17.15 -7.60
C PRO A 386 1.14 -17.06 -6.06
N PRO A 387 0.07 -17.42 -5.33
CA PRO A 387 0.04 -17.26 -3.88
C PRO A 387 1.06 -18.18 -3.20
N ILE A 388 1.65 -17.72 -2.11
CA ILE A 388 2.67 -18.46 -1.34
C ILE A 388 2.09 -18.92 -0.01
N PHE A 389 2.04 -20.24 0.17
CA PHE A 389 1.62 -20.85 1.43
C PHE A 389 2.80 -20.95 2.40
N ASN A 390 2.64 -20.40 3.60
CA ASN A 390 3.61 -20.54 4.68
C ASN A 390 3.19 -21.70 5.62
N PRO A 391 3.93 -22.82 5.64
CA PRO A 391 3.56 -23.97 6.45
C PRO A 391 3.71 -23.74 7.97
N GLN A 392 4.53 -22.78 8.41
CA GLN A 392 4.76 -22.49 9.83
C GLN A 392 3.53 -21.80 10.46
N ASN A 393 2.93 -20.85 9.76
CA ASN A 393 1.76 -20.15 10.25
C ASN A 393 0.47 -20.56 9.54
N ARG A 394 0.53 -21.40 8.48
CA ARG A 394 -0.59 -21.90 7.70
C ARG A 394 -1.41 -20.77 7.05
N PHE A 395 -0.75 -19.65 6.70
CA PHE A 395 -1.35 -18.54 5.98
C PHE A 395 -0.89 -18.56 4.52
N THR A 396 -1.76 -18.16 3.62
CA THR A 396 -1.44 -18.00 2.20
C THR A 396 -1.29 -16.52 1.92
N TYR A 397 -0.11 -16.12 1.46
CA TYR A 397 0.22 -14.73 1.13
C TYR A 397 -0.01 -14.45 -0.35
N HIS A 398 -0.44 -13.25 -0.65
CA HIS A 398 -0.66 -12.76 -2.00
C HIS A 398 0.26 -11.57 -2.27
N MET A 399 1.25 -11.77 -3.14
CA MET A 399 2.10 -10.69 -3.65
C MET A 399 1.57 -10.20 -4.98
N GLN A 400 1.83 -8.95 -5.29
CA GLN A 400 1.55 -8.41 -6.61
C GLN A 400 2.60 -8.87 -7.63
N GLU A 401 2.18 -9.13 -8.88
CA GLU A 401 3.10 -9.30 -10.01
C GLU A 401 3.70 -7.95 -10.40
N LEU A 402 4.97 -7.93 -10.79
CA LEU A 402 5.75 -6.72 -10.99
C LEU A 402 6.36 -6.69 -12.39
N ALA A 403 6.38 -5.49 -13.01
CA ALA A 403 7.02 -5.26 -14.29
C ALA A 403 8.55 -5.11 -14.14
N PHE A 404 9.30 -5.72 -15.04
CA PHE A 404 10.76 -5.60 -15.04
C PHE A 404 11.27 -4.27 -15.60
N PHE A 405 12.47 -3.88 -15.22
CA PHE A 405 13.20 -2.72 -15.74
C PHE A 405 13.12 -2.60 -17.28
N SER A 406 13.28 -3.72 -17.98
CA SER A 406 13.22 -3.76 -19.44
C SER A 406 11.84 -3.43 -20.01
N TRP A 407 10.77 -3.60 -19.23
CA TRP A 407 9.44 -3.22 -19.69
C TRP A 407 9.33 -1.71 -19.93
N PHE A 408 10.01 -0.91 -19.11
CA PHE A 408 9.98 0.56 -19.20
C PHE A 408 10.89 1.10 -20.31
N TYR A 409 12.07 0.50 -20.51
CA TYR A 409 13.09 1.03 -21.43
C TYR A 409 13.14 0.32 -22.78
N GLY A 410 12.48 -0.81 -22.92
CA GLY A 410 12.36 -1.56 -24.17
C GLY A 410 13.28 -2.77 -24.26
N ALA A 411 13.19 -3.44 -25.43
CA ALA A 411 13.92 -4.67 -25.74
C ALA A 411 15.41 -4.40 -26.08
N PRO A 412 16.32 -5.39 -25.87
CA PRO A 412 16.00 -6.73 -25.35
C PRO A 412 15.80 -6.72 -23.83
N SER A 413 14.97 -7.64 -23.31
CA SER A 413 14.85 -7.82 -21.89
C SER A 413 16.12 -8.37 -21.27
N VAL A 414 16.52 -7.81 -20.12
CA VAL A 414 17.57 -8.37 -19.26
C VAL A 414 17.00 -9.26 -18.16
N GLY A 415 15.67 -9.42 -18.13
CA GLY A 415 14.95 -10.24 -17.19
C GLY A 415 15.06 -11.74 -17.46
N VAL A 416 14.62 -12.53 -16.48
CA VAL A 416 14.56 -14.00 -16.58
C VAL A 416 13.73 -14.42 -17.80
N ASN A 417 14.14 -15.46 -18.49
CA ASN A 417 13.49 -16.00 -19.68
C ASN A 417 13.20 -14.96 -20.80
N ASN A 418 13.87 -13.81 -20.78
CA ASN A 418 13.59 -12.63 -21.60
C ASN A 418 12.18 -12.06 -21.40
N TRP A 419 11.58 -12.30 -20.25
CA TRP A 419 10.28 -11.75 -19.87
C TRP A 419 10.41 -10.27 -19.49
N PHE A 420 9.24 -9.63 -19.34
CA PHE A 420 9.12 -8.23 -18.97
C PHE A 420 8.30 -8.05 -17.67
N SER A 421 7.92 -9.16 -17.01
CA SER A 421 7.37 -9.22 -15.65
C SER A 421 7.75 -10.53 -14.97
N ASP A 422 7.63 -10.63 -13.66
CA ASP A 422 8.14 -11.76 -12.87
C ASP A 422 7.27 -13.03 -12.96
N ASN A 423 6.01 -12.91 -13.46
CA ASN A 423 5.12 -14.05 -13.70
C ASN A 423 4.66 -14.15 -15.17
N ALA A 424 5.40 -13.53 -16.11
CA ALA A 424 5.17 -13.63 -17.55
C ALA A 424 3.84 -13.04 -18.08
N THR A 425 3.16 -12.17 -17.35
CA THR A 425 2.03 -11.41 -17.91
C THR A 425 2.53 -10.50 -19.03
N PHE A 426 3.72 -9.91 -18.88
CA PHE A 426 4.36 -9.15 -19.94
C PHE A 426 5.46 -9.97 -20.61
N LEU A 427 5.23 -10.29 -21.89
CA LEU A 427 6.19 -11.00 -22.76
C LEU A 427 6.88 -10.07 -23.74
N THR A 428 6.49 -8.81 -23.82
CA THR A 428 7.07 -7.75 -24.64
C THR A 428 7.17 -6.48 -23.81
N ASP A 429 7.98 -5.53 -24.26
CA ASP A 429 8.04 -4.19 -23.69
C ASP A 429 6.67 -3.50 -23.76
N ALA A 430 6.49 -2.43 -23.01
CA ALA A 430 5.26 -1.63 -23.03
C ALA A 430 4.95 -1.18 -24.48
N GLY A 431 3.68 -1.15 -24.82
CA GLY A 431 3.19 -0.66 -26.11
C GLY A 431 3.65 0.76 -26.46
N PRO A 432 3.08 1.41 -27.45
CA PRO A 432 3.54 2.73 -27.85
C PRO A 432 3.59 3.70 -26.68
N VAL A 433 4.61 4.55 -26.65
CA VAL A 433 4.77 5.62 -25.66
C VAL A 433 3.51 6.47 -25.68
N CYS A 434 2.91 6.68 -24.52
CA CYS A 434 1.76 7.55 -24.41
C CYS A 434 2.19 9.03 -24.47
N THR A 435 1.28 9.88 -24.89
CA THR A 435 1.48 11.34 -24.86
C THR A 435 0.79 11.88 -23.62
N PRO A 436 1.48 12.56 -22.71
CA PRO A 436 0.89 13.17 -21.52
C PRO A 436 -0.19 14.18 -21.84
#